data_80baa07945b835b67132f420553b4265
#
_entry.id   80baa07945b835b67132f420553b4265
#
_cell.length_a   1.000
_cell.length_b   1.000
_cell.length_c   1.000
_cell.angle_alpha   90.00
_cell.angle_beta   90.00
_cell.angle_gamma   90.00
#
_symmetry.space_group_name_H-M   'P 1'
#
loop_
_entity.id
_entity.type
_entity.pdbx_description
1 polymer ?
#
loop_
_entity_poly.entity_id
_entity_poly.type
_entity_poly.pdbx_seq_one_letter_code
_entity_poly.pdbx_strand_id
1 'polypeptide(L)'
;MTTQMSYARRGVATDEMKQVAKDEDVTLDWLLPNIATGSIIIPSNNVRPQKIHNVGIGKGMKTKVNVNIGSSTLNVNVEEEIKKAKVAVKYHADTIMDLSDGGDVGHIRRELLDAAPITFGTVPIYEAYNFGVEKHKNPLDITEDDFLNAFENNIKDGVDYTTIHSGITKEIAKRILKVERYGGIVSKGGTITAAWMLKYDKENPYITNYDYMIELAQKYDVTFSLGDALRPGSILDSHDELQVQEMINIARLSKRAIEKDVQVMIEGPGHVPLNEVAANVRLAKSLIGDVPYYVLGPLVTDIASGHDHIASAIGAAVSASEGVDLLCYLTPSEHLALPNEEDVKAGLIAYRIAAHAGDLVKLRDKAIKWDMKMTEARRTLDWEKQLALSIDPELAAKIHSRTGQHPGNSVPCTMCGGACVYLMLPQQRKYEKENESLNQSG
;
A
#
# COMPACT_ATOMS: atom_id res chain seq x y z
N MET A 1 -3.81 28.76 2.86
CA MET A 1 -3.53 27.49 2.18
C MET A 1 -4.62 26.50 2.55
N THR A 2 -5.01 25.62 1.63
CA THR A 2 -6.25 24.83 1.73
C THR A 2 -5.94 23.34 1.57
N THR A 3 -5.09 22.80 2.47
CA THR A 3 -4.82 21.36 2.53
C THR A 3 -5.83 20.66 3.43
N GLN A 4 -6.02 19.36 3.25
CA GLN A 4 -6.86 18.53 4.13
C GLN A 4 -6.49 18.74 5.60
N MET A 5 -5.17 18.75 5.90
CA MET A 5 -4.68 18.97 7.25
C MET A 5 -5.02 20.38 7.77
N SER A 6 -4.89 21.41 6.94
CA SER A 6 -5.21 22.79 7.35
C SER A 6 -6.71 23.00 7.61
N TYR A 7 -7.58 22.31 6.86
CA TYR A 7 -9.02 22.27 7.13
C TYR A 7 -9.32 21.55 8.45
N ALA A 8 -8.72 20.38 8.66
CA ALA A 8 -8.89 19.62 9.91
C ALA A 8 -8.46 20.40 11.14
N ARG A 9 -7.33 21.12 11.09
CA ARG A 9 -6.85 22.00 12.19
C ARG A 9 -7.81 23.13 12.52
N ARG A 10 -8.61 23.58 11.57
CA ARG A 10 -9.67 24.59 11.77
C ARG A 10 -11.02 23.99 12.16
N GLY A 11 -11.11 22.67 12.32
CA GLY A 11 -12.35 21.97 12.61
C GLY A 11 -13.36 21.95 11.44
N VAL A 12 -12.89 22.12 10.22
CA VAL A 12 -13.72 22.16 9.01
C VAL A 12 -13.58 20.83 8.25
N ALA A 13 -14.67 20.10 8.10
CA ALA A 13 -14.71 18.85 7.35
C ALA A 13 -14.88 19.12 5.85
N THR A 14 -13.97 18.59 5.03
CA THR A 14 -14.10 18.55 3.56
C THR A 14 -15.04 17.44 3.11
N ASP A 15 -15.37 17.38 1.83
CA ASP A 15 -16.21 16.30 1.30
C ASP A 15 -15.45 14.97 1.27
N GLU A 16 -14.14 14.99 1.05
CA GLU A 16 -13.24 13.82 1.16
C GLU A 16 -13.26 13.24 2.59
N MET A 17 -13.15 14.09 3.61
CA MET A 17 -13.25 13.67 5.01
C MET A 17 -14.59 13.06 5.36
N LYS A 18 -15.70 13.63 4.87
CA LYS A 18 -17.06 13.09 5.07
C LYS A 18 -17.22 11.72 4.41
N GLN A 19 -16.69 11.56 3.18
CA GLN A 19 -16.70 10.29 2.48
C GLN A 19 -15.89 9.23 3.25
N VAL A 20 -14.63 9.55 3.65
CA VAL A 20 -13.77 8.63 4.41
C VAL A 20 -14.40 8.27 5.76
N ALA A 21 -14.99 9.24 6.48
CA ALA A 21 -15.67 8.96 7.75
C ALA A 21 -16.80 7.92 7.60
N LYS A 22 -17.56 8.02 6.50
CA LYS A 22 -18.62 7.06 6.17
C LYS A 22 -18.07 5.68 5.84
N ASP A 23 -17.02 5.59 5.03
CA ASP A 23 -16.47 4.32 4.55
C ASP A 23 -15.74 3.54 5.65
N GLU A 24 -15.16 4.27 6.60
CA GLU A 24 -14.44 3.71 7.74
C GLU A 24 -15.32 3.52 8.99
N ASP A 25 -16.61 3.91 8.92
CA ASP A 25 -17.55 3.83 10.05
C ASP A 25 -16.98 4.54 11.30
N VAL A 26 -16.58 5.83 11.11
CA VAL A 26 -16.06 6.71 12.17
C VAL A 26 -16.77 8.06 12.14
N THR A 27 -16.74 8.78 13.28
CA THR A 27 -17.31 10.12 13.36
C THR A 27 -16.33 11.19 12.89
N LEU A 28 -16.83 12.32 12.39
CA LEU A 28 -15.98 13.46 12.04
C LEU A 28 -15.25 14.04 13.25
N ASP A 29 -15.88 14.04 14.42
CA ASP A 29 -15.27 14.50 15.67
C ASP A 29 -14.03 13.67 16.06
N TRP A 30 -14.02 12.38 15.68
CA TRP A 30 -12.85 11.53 15.86
C TRP A 30 -11.86 11.69 14.70
N LEU A 31 -12.33 11.84 13.46
CA LEU A 31 -11.46 11.89 12.27
C LEU A 31 -10.64 13.18 12.20
N LEU A 32 -11.27 14.34 12.40
CA LEU A 32 -10.62 15.64 12.23
C LEU A 32 -9.37 15.83 13.10
N PRO A 33 -9.38 15.56 14.42
CA PRO A 33 -8.17 15.66 15.23
C PRO A 33 -7.02 14.76 14.78
N ASN A 34 -7.34 13.55 14.28
CA ASN A 34 -6.33 12.62 13.79
C ASN A 34 -5.72 13.07 12.46
N ILE A 35 -6.48 13.72 11.57
CA ILE A 35 -5.92 14.35 10.36
C ILE A 35 -5.09 15.59 10.77
N ALA A 36 -5.56 16.41 11.69
CA ALA A 36 -4.88 17.61 12.16
C ALA A 36 -3.49 17.33 12.76
N THR A 37 -3.31 16.17 13.36
CA THR A 37 -2.03 15.69 13.94
C THR A 37 -1.16 14.92 12.95
N GLY A 38 -1.68 14.56 11.78
CA GLY A 38 -0.98 13.72 10.80
C GLY A 38 -1.02 12.22 11.11
N SER A 39 -1.86 11.78 12.06
CA SER A 39 -2.05 10.36 12.38
C SER A 39 -2.93 9.64 11.35
N ILE A 40 -3.70 10.40 10.57
CA ILE A 40 -4.47 9.95 9.42
C ILE A 40 -4.22 10.93 8.28
N ILE A 41 -4.08 10.39 7.07
CA ILE A 41 -3.98 11.15 5.84
C ILE A 41 -5.10 10.78 4.88
N ILE A 42 -5.48 11.73 4.03
CA ILE A 42 -6.39 11.54 2.90
C ILE A 42 -5.67 12.13 1.68
N PRO A 43 -4.85 11.34 0.97
CA PRO A 43 -4.15 11.84 -0.21
C PRO A 43 -5.17 12.24 -1.29
N SER A 44 -5.16 13.52 -1.68
CA SER A 44 -6.10 14.08 -2.64
C SER A 44 -5.54 15.38 -3.21
N ASN A 45 -5.09 15.33 -4.47
CA ASN A 45 -4.55 16.49 -5.15
C ASN A 45 -5.67 17.41 -5.63
N ASN A 46 -5.57 18.71 -5.29
CA ASN A 46 -6.62 19.71 -5.58
C ASN A 46 -6.74 20.11 -7.06
N VAL A 47 -5.78 19.71 -7.93
CA VAL A 47 -5.85 19.94 -9.39
C VAL A 47 -6.18 18.69 -10.16
N ARG A 48 -6.44 17.58 -9.50
CA ARG A 48 -6.84 16.35 -10.18
C ARG A 48 -8.16 16.56 -10.92
N PRO A 49 -8.20 16.32 -12.25
CA PRO A 49 -9.37 16.65 -13.06
C PRO A 49 -10.57 15.72 -12.78
N GLN A 50 -10.30 14.53 -12.28
CA GLN A 50 -11.32 13.53 -12.03
C GLN A 50 -11.70 13.46 -10.56
N LYS A 51 -13.00 13.27 -10.31
CA LYS A 51 -13.46 12.90 -8.97
C LYS A 51 -13.06 11.45 -8.67
N ILE A 52 -12.29 11.26 -7.62
CA ILE A 52 -11.85 9.95 -7.18
C ILE A 52 -12.61 9.48 -5.93
N HIS A 53 -12.51 8.18 -5.64
CA HIS A 53 -12.88 7.65 -4.34
C HIS A 53 -11.68 7.74 -3.42
N ASN A 54 -11.70 8.71 -2.50
CA ASN A 54 -10.58 8.97 -1.59
C ASN A 54 -10.48 7.90 -0.51
N VAL A 55 -9.26 7.62 -0.05
CA VAL A 55 -9.00 6.69 1.05
C VAL A 55 -8.39 7.40 2.25
N GLY A 56 -8.82 7.00 3.44
CA GLY A 56 -8.17 7.37 4.69
C GLY A 56 -7.12 6.32 5.05
N ILE A 57 -5.87 6.74 5.29
CA ILE A 57 -4.76 5.88 5.66
C ILE A 57 -4.24 6.32 7.02
N GLY A 58 -4.13 5.40 7.98
CA GLY A 58 -3.55 5.71 9.29
C GLY A 58 -4.29 5.07 10.46
N LYS A 59 -4.08 5.65 11.63
CA LYS A 59 -4.52 5.15 12.92
C LYS A 59 -6.01 4.83 12.95
N GLY A 60 -6.35 3.59 13.31
CA GLY A 60 -7.74 3.15 13.49
C GLY A 60 -8.54 2.96 12.20
N MET A 61 -7.91 3.12 11.02
CA MET A 61 -8.46 2.80 9.71
C MET A 61 -8.19 1.34 9.34
N LYS A 62 -8.98 0.79 8.41
CA LYS A 62 -8.65 -0.48 7.77
C LYS A 62 -7.29 -0.37 7.09
N THR A 63 -6.54 -1.45 7.12
CA THR A 63 -5.27 -1.54 6.39
C THR A 63 -5.54 -1.46 4.89
N LYS A 64 -4.85 -0.56 4.19
CA LYS A 64 -4.98 -0.33 2.76
C LYS A 64 -3.96 -1.12 1.96
N VAL A 65 -4.28 -1.36 0.69
CA VAL A 65 -3.40 -2.07 -0.25
C VAL A 65 -3.11 -1.18 -1.45
N ASN A 66 -1.83 -0.95 -1.69
CA ASN A 66 -1.32 -0.28 -2.88
C ASN A 66 -0.90 -1.29 -3.94
N VAL A 67 -1.24 -0.99 -5.19
CA VAL A 67 -0.83 -1.73 -6.39
C VAL A 67 0.20 -0.93 -7.16
N ASN A 68 1.37 -1.51 -7.43
CA ASN A 68 2.38 -0.93 -8.31
C ASN A 68 2.16 -1.41 -9.74
N ILE A 69 2.18 -0.49 -10.68
CA ILE A 69 2.17 -0.72 -12.13
C ILE A 69 3.23 0.17 -12.78
N GLY A 70 3.45 0.05 -14.05
CA GLY A 70 4.33 0.94 -14.79
C GLY A 70 5.20 0.21 -15.80
N SER A 71 5.59 0.94 -16.84
CA SER A 71 6.51 0.49 -17.89
C SER A 71 7.96 0.44 -17.40
N SER A 72 8.79 -0.33 -18.08
CA SER A 72 10.24 -0.28 -17.92
C SER A 72 10.93 0.12 -19.22
N THR A 73 12.21 0.51 -19.14
CA THR A 73 13.02 0.82 -20.33
C THR A 73 13.12 -0.35 -21.32
N LEU A 74 12.86 -1.58 -20.89
CA LEU A 74 12.88 -2.78 -21.73
C LEU A 74 11.50 -3.19 -22.24
N ASN A 75 10.43 -2.68 -21.65
CA ASN A 75 9.05 -2.99 -22.04
C ASN A 75 8.14 -1.78 -21.78
N VAL A 76 7.79 -1.07 -22.85
CA VAL A 76 6.89 0.08 -22.84
C VAL A 76 5.61 -0.30 -23.59
N ASN A 77 4.54 -0.55 -22.83
CA ASN A 77 3.23 -0.88 -23.38
C ASN A 77 2.12 -0.19 -22.57
N VAL A 78 1.73 1.01 -23.00
CA VAL A 78 0.73 1.85 -22.29
C VAL A 78 -0.62 1.15 -22.17
N GLU A 79 -1.06 0.42 -23.22
CA GLU A 79 -2.35 -0.29 -23.20
C GLU A 79 -2.37 -1.40 -22.13
N GLU A 80 -1.26 -2.09 -21.94
CA GLU A 80 -1.11 -3.12 -20.91
C GLU A 80 -1.15 -2.49 -19.51
N GLU A 81 -0.45 -1.36 -19.32
CA GLU A 81 -0.49 -0.63 -18.05
C GLU A 81 -1.91 -0.14 -17.71
N ILE A 82 -2.66 0.37 -18.69
CA ILE A 82 -4.07 0.75 -18.52
C ILE A 82 -4.93 -0.46 -18.12
N LYS A 83 -4.70 -1.64 -18.71
CA LYS A 83 -5.42 -2.86 -18.33
C LYS A 83 -5.10 -3.27 -16.88
N LYS A 84 -3.82 -3.21 -16.50
CA LYS A 84 -3.40 -3.47 -15.10
C LYS A 84 -4.06 -2.50 -14.12
N ALA A 85 -4.12 -1.21 -14.43
CA ALA A 85 -4.83 -0.22 -13.64
C ALA A 85 -6.32 -0.55 -13.47
N LYS A 86 -6.99 -0.95 -14.56
CA LYS A 86 -8.40 -1.39 -14.52
C LYS A 86 -8.60 -2.66 -13.68
N VAL A 87 -7.66 -3.61 -13.75
CA VAL A 87 -7.68 -4.81 -12.89
C VAL A 87 -7.53 -4.41 -11.42
N ALA A 88 -6.61 -3.51 -11.08
CA ALA A 88 -6.43 -3.01 -9.73
C ALA A 88 -7.73 -2.39 -9.18
N VAL A 89 -8.38 -1.52 -9.96
CA VAL A 89 -9.68 -0.93 -9.59
C VAL A 89 -10.77 -1.99 -9.44
N LYS A 90 -10.88 -2.91 -10.40
CA LYS A 90 -11.88 -4.00 -10.39
C LYS A 90 -11.79 -4.88 -9.14
N TYR A 91 -10.57 -5.19 -8.70
CA TYR A 91 -10.33 -6.04 -7.52
C TYR A 91 -10.08 -5.24 -6.24
N HIS A 92 -10.49 -3.95 -6.24
CA HIS A 92 -10.55 -3.07 -5.07
C HIS A 92 -9.18 -2.79 -4.45
N ALA A 93 -8.19 -2.41 -5.26
CA ALA A 93 -7.02 -1.71 -4.74
C ALA A 93 -7.44 -0.39 -4.09
N ASP A 94 -6.82 -0.02 -2.99
CA ASP A 94 -7.08 1.25 -2.32
C ASP A 94 -6.32 2.40 -2.99
N THR A 95 -5.08 2.12 -3.43
CA THR A 95 -4.22 3.06 -4.15
C THR A 95 -3.49 2.37 -5.30
N ILE A 96 -3.07 3.15 -6.28
CA ILE A 96 -2.14 2.72 -7.34
C ILE A 96 -0.91 3.61 -7.29
N MET A 97 0.26 3.03 -7.55
CA MET A 97 1.50 3.76 -7.78
C MET A 97 2.05 3.43 -9.17
N ASP A 98 2.27 4.45 -9.99
CA ASP A 98 2.97 4.34 -11.27
C ASP A 98 4.49 4.40 -11.05
N LEU A 99 5.15 3.31 -11.41
CA LEU A 99 6.61 3.15 -11.34
C LEU A 99 7.27 3.23 -12.73
N SER A 100 6.58 3.80 -13.71
CA SER A 100 7.10 3.92 -15.09
C SER A 100 8.44 4.64 -15.12
N ASP A 101 9.42 4.02 -15.80
CA ASP A 101 10.76 4.54 -15.98
C ASP A 101 11.27 4.42 -17.43
N GLY A 102 10.38 4.02 -18.34
CA GLY A 102 10.62 3.93 -19.78
C GLY A 102 9.49 4.49 -20.60
N GLY A 103 9.80 5.05 -21.76
CA GLY A 103 8.86 5.74 -22.64
C GLY A 103 8.54 7.17 -22.19
N ASP A 104 7.51 7.76 -22.76
CA ASP A 104 6.99 9.07 -22.29
C ASP A 104 6.27 8.91 -20.98
N VAL A 105 7.02 8.95 -19.87
CA VAL A 105 6.50 8.71 -18.52
C VAL A 105 5.42 9.72 -18.11
N GLY A 106 5.48 10.96 -18.64
CA GLY A 106 4.46 11.96 -18.39
C GLY A 106 3.14 11.63 -19.11
N HIS A 107 3.21 11.14 -20.35
CA HIS A 107 2.03 10.65 -21.07
C HIS A 107 1.44 9.43 -20.39
N ILE A 108 2.27 8.42 -20.08
CA ILE A 108 1.83 7.20 -19.37
C ILE A 108 1.10 7.55 -18.07
N ARG A 109 1.67 8.42 -17.24
CA ARG A 109 1.07 8.88 -15.98
C ARG A 109 -0.33 9.47 -16.19
N ARG A 110 -0.50 10.36 -17.18
CA ARG A 110 -1.81 10.97 -17.48
C ARG A 110 -2.84 9.93 -17.92
N GLU A 111 -2.46 9.01 -18.81
CA GLU A 111 -3.34 7.90 -19.23
C GLU A 111 -3.77 7.01 -18.05
N LEU A 112 -2.84 6.73 -17.13
CA LEU A 112 -3.12 5.91 -15.94
C LEU A 112 -3.98 6.66 -14.92
N LEU A 113 -3.75 7.97 -14.72
CA LEU A 113 -4.63 8.81 -13.91
C LEU A 113 -6.07 8.80 -14.42
N ASP A 114 -6.25 8.84 -15.76
CA ASP A 114 -7.57 8.78 -16.39
C ASP A 114 -8.23 7.40 -16.28
N ALA A 115 -7.42 6.34 -16.33
CA ALA A 115 -7.91 4.96 -16.26
C ALA A 115 -8.31 4.51 -14.84
N ALA A 116 -7.75 5.16 -13.78
CA ALA A 116 -7.90 4.73 -12.39
C ALA A 116 -8.47 5.86 -11.51
N PRO A 117 -9.78 5.91 -11.26
CA PRO A 117 -10.42 6.93 -10.43
C PRO A 117 -10.28 6.63 -8.93
N ILE A 118 -9.09 6.26 -8.49
CA ILE A 118 -8.70 6.03 -7.09
C ILE A 118 -7.43 6.81 -6.75
N THR A 119 -7.04 6.85 -5.49
CA THR A 119 -5.82 7.53 -5.04
C THR A 119 -4.59 7.02 -5.79
N PHE A 120 -3.79 7.95 -6.33
CA PHE A 120 -2.71 7.64 -7.26
C PHE A 120 -1.38 8.27 -6.85
N GLY A 121 -0.33 7.46 -6.85
CA GLY A 121 1.02 7.86 -6.48
C GLY A 121 2.06 7.67 -7.57
N THR A 122 3.22 8.31 -7.40
CA THR A 122 4.37 8.20 -8.31
C THR A 122 5.69 8.31 -7.56
N VAL A 123 6.79 8.01 -8.28
CA VAL A 123 8.17 8.18 -7.81
C VAL A 123 8.89 9.15 -8.75
N PRO A 124 8.89 10.47 -8.50
CA PRO A 124 9.37 11.51 -9.42
C PRO A 124 10.81 11.31 -9.93
N ILE A 125 11.69 10.70 -9.13
CA ILE A 125 13.09 10.44 -9.54
C ILE A 125 13.18 9.57 -10.80
N TYR A 126 12.15 8.75 -11.11
CA TYR A 126 12.14 7.93 -12.32
C TYR A 126 11.96 8.78 -13.59
N GLU A 127 11.16 9.85 -13.52
CA GLU A 127 11.05 10.83 -14.61
C GLU A 127 12.37 11.57 -14.82
N ALA A 128 13.02 12.03 -13.72
CA ALA A 128 14.33 12.68 -13.82
C ALA A 128 15.39 11.73 -14.40
N TYR A 129 15.39 10.47 -13.98
CA TYR A 129 16.28 9.43 -14.52
C TYR A 129 16.05 9.22 -16.02
N ASN A 130 14.81 9.06 -16.45
CA ASN A 130 14.46 8.86 -17.85
C ASN A 130 14.88 10.08 -18.71
N PHE A 131 14.64 11.28 -18.19
CA PHE A 131 15.11 12.52 -18.83
C PHE A 131 16.63 12.52 -19.03
N GLY A 132 17.41 12.08 -18.03
CA GLY A 132 18.86 11.93 -18.12
C GLY A 132 19.28 10.92 -19.20
N VAL A 133 18.57 9.78 -19.32
CA VAL A 133 18.81 8.79 -20.37
C VAL A 133 18.56 9.39 -21.77
N GLU A 134 17.43 10.05 -21.96
CA GLU A 134 17.03 10.59 -23.26
C GLU A 134 17.92 11.74 -23.71
N LYS A 135 18.14 12.72 -22.83
CA LYS A 135 18.85 13.95 -23.15
C LYS A 135 20.36 13.80 -23.15
N HIS A 136 20.91 13.10 -22.16
CA HIS A 136 22.36 13.05 -21.93
C HIS A 136 22.99 11.69 -22.26
N LYS A 137 22.17 10.67 -22.58
CA LYS A 137 22.61 9.27 -22.74
C LYS A 137 23.28 8.68 -21.50
N ASN A 138 23.19 9.37 -20.37
CA ASN A 138 23.68 8.95 -19.08
C ASN A 138 22.64 9.37 -18.02
N PRO A 139 21.99 8.41 -17.35
CA PRO A 139 20.91 8.69 -16.40
C PRO A 139 21.33 9.52 -15.18
N LEU A 140 22.63 9.54 -14.86
CA LEU A 140 23.14 10.34 -13.75
C LEU A 140 23.62 11.73 -14.15
N ASP A 141 23.55 12.12 -15.44
CA ASP A 141 23.87 13.46 -15.91
C ASP A 141 22.64 14.39 -15.81
N ILE A 142 21.97 14.34 -14.66
CA ILE A 142 20.84 15.19 -14.30
C ILE A 142 21.27 16.22 -13.26
N THR A 143 20.58 17.33 -13.23
CA THR A 143 20.82 18.45 -12.31
C THR A 143 19.88 18.40 -11.11
N GLU A 144 20.12 19.21 -10.10
CA GLU A 144 19.17 19.38 -8.98
C GLU A 144 17.80 19.88 -9.48
N ASP A 145 17.81 20.76 -10.50
CA ASP A 145 16.56 21.26 -11.11
C ASP A 145 15.77 20.14 -11.79
N ASP A 146 16.43 19.13 -12.36
CA ASP A 146 15.73 18.00 -12.98
C ASP A 146 14.98 17.15 -11.94
N PHE A 147 15.54 16.99 -10.71
CA PHE A 147 14.83 16.37 -9.59
C PHE A 147 13.56 17.15 -9.23
N LEU A 148 13.68 18.50 -9.13
CA LEU A 148 12.58 19.35 -8.71
C LEU A 148 11.53 19.51 -9.81
N ASN A 149 11.95 19.61 -11.07
CA ASN A 149 11.05 19.67 -12.21
C ASN A 149 10.23 18.38 -12.34
N ALA A 150 10.86 17.22 -12.18
CA ALA A 150 10.15 15.95 -12.17
C ALA A 150 9.11 15.90 -11.03
N PHE A 151 9.47 16.34 -9.81
CA PHE A 151 8.52 16.45 -8.71
C PHE A 151 7.36 17.40 -9.04
N GLU A 152 7.65 18.58 -9.57
CA GLU A 152 6.64 19.58 -9.93
C GLU A 152 5.72 19.11 -11.06
N ASN A 153 6.25 18.43 -12.09
CA ASN A 153 5.46 17.87 -13.19
C ASN A 153 4.45 16.85 -12.68
N ASN A 154 4.91 15.92 -11.81
CA ASN A 154 4.04 14.88 -11.25
C ASN A 154 2.85 15.47 -10.50
N ILE A 155 3.10 16.45 -9.63
CA ILE A 155 2.01 17.05 -8.83
C ILE A 155 1.09 17.94 -9.68
N LYS A 156 1.57 18.59 -10.73
CA LYS A 156 0.77 19.36 -11.68
C LYS A 156 -0.14 18.49 -12.54
N ASP A 157 0.26 17.25 -12.84
CA ASP A 157 -0.57 16.29 -13.55
C ASP A 157 -1.71 15.73 -12.67
N GLY A 158 -1.71 16.02 -11.36
CA GLY A 158 -2.78 15.64 -10.45
C GLY A 158 -2.51 14.38 -9.62
N VAL A 159 -1.24 14.00 -9.44
CA VAL A 159 -0.83 12.89 -8.56
C VAL A 159 -1.15 13.22 -7.10
N ASP A 160 -1.77 12.30 -6.38
CA ASP A 160 -2.26 12.51 -5.00
C ASP A 160 -1.15 12.37 -3.95
N TYR A 161 -0.15 11.53 -4.22
CA TYR A 161 1.02 11.38 -3.36
C TYR A 161 2.29 11.06 -4.17
N THR A 162 3.44 11.45 -3.66
CA THR A 162 4.72 11.19 -4.32
C THR A 162 5.73 10.59 -3.37
N THR A 163 6.45 9.56 -3.84
CA THR A 163 7.56 8.99 -3.08
C THR A 163 8.85 9.75 -3.35
N ILE A 164 9.46 10.29 -2.31
CA ILE A 164 10.74 11.00 -2.36
C ILE A 164 11.73 10.35 -1.39
N HIS A 165 12.94 10.03 -1.90
CA HIS A 165 13.99 9.37 -1.12
C HIS A 165 14.87 10.40 -0.40
N SER A 166 14.27 11.09 0.56
CA SER A 166 14.91 12.19 1.30
C SER A 166 15.67 11.74 2.57
N GLY A 167 15.61 10.44 2.93
CA GLY A 167 16.26 9.93 4.14
C GLY A 167 17.78 9.77 4.03
N ILE A 168 18.34 9.65 2.81
CA ILE A 168 19.78 9.50 2.57
C ILE A 168 20.45 10.87 2.61
N THR A 169 21.37 11.07 3.58
CA THR A 169 22.28 12.22 3.60
C THR A 169 23.58 11.85 2.86
N LYS A 170 24.38 12.87 2.52
CA LYS A 170 25.70 12.69 1.91
C LYS A 170 26.61 11.81 2.78
N GLU A 171 26.52 11.92 4.10
CA GLU A 171 27.27 11.09 5.02
C GLU A 171 26.87 9.63 4.90
N ILE A 172 25.57 9.35 4.91
CA ILE A 172 25.03 7.99 4.72
C ILE A 172 25.43 7.44 3.36
N ALA A 173 25.31 8.23 2.27
CA ALA A 173 25.71 7.79 0.93
C ALA A 173 27.19 7.34 0.89
N LYS A 174 28.11 8.08 1.55
CA LYS A 174 29.52 7.67 1.66
C LYS A 174 29.73 6.42 2.52
N ARG A 175 28.84 6.16 3.48
CA ARG A 175 28.91 4.94 4.31
C ARG A 175 28.43 3.70 3.58
N ILE A 176 27.48 3.81 2.67
CA ILE A 176 27.01 2.70 1.82
C ILE A 176 28.17 1.96 1.16
N LEU A 177 29.20 2.69 0.72
CA LEU A 177 30.40 2.10 0.08
C LEU A 177 31.32 1.33 1.05
N LYS A 178 31.08 1.44 2.37
CA LYS A 178 31.93 0.87 3.42
C LYS A 178 31.25 -0.20 4.25
N VAL A 179 29.93 -0.25 4.20
CA VAL A 179 29.10 -1.21 4.94
C VAL A 179 28.80 -2.38 4.01
N GLU A 180 29.10 -3.57 4.46
CA GLU A 180 28.76 -4.79 3.74
C GLU A 180 27.28 -5.11 3.98
N ARG A 181 26.49 -5.19 2.89
CA ARG A 181 25.11 -5.66 2.89
C ARG A 181 25.00 -6.82 1.90
N TYR A 182 24.32 -7.88 2.28
CA TYR A 182 24.12 -9.06 1.43
C TYR A 182 23.28 -8.73 0.18
N GLY A 183 22.19 -8.01 0.33
CA GLY A 183 21.31 -7.58 -0.76
C GLY A 183 21.71 -6.23 -1.38
N GLY A 184 22.69 -5.52 -0.81
CA GLY A 184 23.06 -4.18 -1.26
C GLY A 184 21.95 -3.15 -1.05
N ILE A 185 21.77 -2.23 -2.04
CA ILE A 185 20.69 -1.24 -2.08
C ILE A 185 19.73 -1.65 -3.16
N VAL A 186 18.50 -1.98 -2.79
CA VAL A 186 17.47 -2.51 -3.70
C VAL A 186 16.37 -1.51 -4.04
N SER A 187 16.32 -0.38 -3.35
CA SER A 187 15.44 0.72 -3.75
C SER A 187 15.98 1.40 -5.00
N LYS A 188 15.27 1.29 -6.12
CA LYS A 188 15.69 1.91 -7.39
C LYS A 188 15.87 3.43 -7.24
N GLY A 189 14.87 4.13 -6.66
CA GLY A 189 14.95 5.58 -6.45
C GLY A 189 16.05 5.95 -5.45
N GLY A 190 16.22 5.15 -4.39
CA GLY A 190 17.32 5.31 -3.43
C GLY A 190 18.68 5.15 -4.08
N THR A 191 18.85 4.12 -4.93
CA THR A 191 20.11 3.87 -5.66
C THR A 191 20.43 5.00 -6.62
N ILE A 192 19.46 5.50 -7.41
CA ILE A 192 19.68 6.64 -8.32
C ILE A 192 20.11 7.87 -7.53
N THR A 193 19.41 8.19 -6.44
CA THR A 193 19.72 9.34 -5.58
C THR A 193 21.12 9.22 -4.98
N ALA A 194 21.46 8.08 -4.36
CA ALA A 194 22.76 7.85 -3.78
C ALA A 194 23.91 7.89 -4.81
N ALA A 195 23.71 7.28 -5.99
CA ALA A 195 24.71 7.29 -7.08
C ALA A 195 24.97 8.72 -7.59
N TRP A 196 23.91 9.52 -7.72
CA TRP A 196 24.03 10.95 -8.09
C TRP A 196 24.83 11.73 -7.04
N MET A 197 24.48 11.56 -5.76
CA MET A 197 25.17 12.22 -4.65
C MET A 197 26.65 11.89 -4.59
N LEU A 198 27.00 10.60 -4.80
CA LEU A 198 28.39 10.15 -4.83
C LEU A 198 29.14 10.67 -6.05
N LYS A 199 28.51 10.70 -7.23
CA LYS A 199 29.11 11.21 -8.47
C LYS A 199 29.48 12.68 -8.37
N TYR A 200 28.59 13.51 -7.81
CA TYR A 200 28.79 14.96 -7.75
C TYR A 200 29.35 15.44 -6.41
N ASP A 201 29.58 14.54 -5.44
CA ASP A 201 29.96 14.85 -4.06
C ASP A 201 29.05 15.92 -3.42
N LYS A 202 27.73 15.85 -3.73
CA LYS A 202 26.72 16.80 -3.26
C LYS A 202 25.76 16.16 -2.25
N GLU A 203 25.03 17.02 -1.53
CA GLU A 203 23.92 16.60 -0.67
C GLU A 203 22.71 16.21 -1.54
N ASN A 204 21.81 15.43 -0.97
CA ASN A 204 20.57 15.00 -1.57
C ASN A 204 19.69 16.19 -1.99
N PRO A 205 19.33 16.35 -3.27
CA PRO A 205 18.47 17.44 -3.74
C PRO A 205 17.13 17.52 -3.02
N TYR A 206 16.56 16.41 -2.59
CA TYR A 206 15.32 16.38 -1.82
C TYR A 206 15.49 16.91 -0.38
N ILE A 207 16.70 16.85 0.19
CA ILE A 207 17.00 17.45 1.50
C ILE A 207 17.24 18.95 1.35
N THR A 208 18.08 19.35 0.41
CA THR A 208 18.47 20.76 0.22
C THR A 208 17.31 21.64 -0.21
N ASN A 209 16.33 21.08 -0.92
CA ASN A 209 15.15 21.80 -1.42
C ASN A 209 13.84 21.39 -0.73
N TYR A 210 13.93 20.82 0.48
CA TYR A 210 12.76 20.26 1.17
C TYR A 210 11.67 21.32 1.45
N ASP A 211 12.05 22.55 1.80
CA ASP A 211 11.08 23.63 2.06
C ASP A 211 10.34 24.06 0.78
N TYR A 212 11.04 24.11 -0.37
CA TYR A 212 10.40 24.36 -1.66
C TYR A 212 9.36 23.28 -2.01
N MET A 213 9.70 21.99 -1.79
CA MET A 213 8.75 20.91 -2.00
C MET A 213 7.55 20.96 -1.05
N ILE A 214 7.76 21.39 0.21
CA ILE A 214 6.67 21.65 1.16
C ILE A 214 5.73 22.73 0.63
N GLU A 215 6.25 23.84 0.11
CA GLU A 215 5.43 24.91 -0.47
C GLU A 215 4.58 24.42 -1.65
N LEU A 216 5.16 23.61 -2.51
CA LEU A 216 4.43 22.99 -3.62
C LEU A 216 3.38 21.98 -3.12
N ALA A 217 3.72 21.13 -2.15
CA ALA A 217 2.79 20.18 -1.56
C ALA A 217 1.60 20.88 -0.88
N GLN A 218 1.83 21.99 -0.18
CA GLN A 218 0.77 22.83 0.37
C GLN A 218 -0.13 23.45 -0.71
N LYS A 219 0.46 23.86 -1.84
CA LYS A 219 -0.27 24.49 -2.95
C LYS A 219 -1.22 23.50 -3.64
N TYR A 220 -0.78 22.28 -3.82
CA TYR A 220 -1.48 21.24 -4.55
C TYR A 220 -2.19 20.21 -3.67
N ASP A 221 -2.02 20.28 -2.35
CA ASP A 221 -2.50 19.31 -1.34
C ASP A 221 -1.97 17.89 -1.59
N VAL A 222 -0.70 17.77 -1.97
CA VAL A 222 -0.05 16.49 -2.25
C VAL A 222 0.54 15.90 -0.97
N THR A 223 0.33 14.61 -0.78
CA THR A 223 0.91 13.85 0.33
C THR A 223 2.34 13.41 0.01
N PHE A 224 3.27 13.58 0.94
CA PHE A 224 4.60 12.97 0.84
C PHE A 224 4.55 11.50 1.28
N SER A 225 5.09 10.62 0.44
CA SER A 225 5.56 9.30 0.83
C SER A 225 7.07 9.38 1.00
N LEU A 226 7.57 9.38 2.24
CA LEU A 226 9.01 9.47 2.49
C LEU A 226 9.61 8.08 2.32
N GLY A 227 10.30 7.89 1.19
CA GLY A 227 10.77 6.60 0.70
C GLY A 227 11.94 6.03 1.50
N ASP A 228 11.94 4.72 1.67
CA ASP A 228 12.96 3.94 2.34
C ASP A 228 14.07 3.50 1.36
N ALA A 229 14.94 4.41 1.01
CA ALA A 229 16.04 4.17 0.07
C ALA A 229 16.97 3.02 0.50
N LEU A 230 17.14 2.84 1.80
CA LEU A 230 18.02 1.83 2.40
C LEU A 230 17.27 0.65 3.00
N ARG A 231 16.04 0.38 2.51
CA ARG A 231 15.34 -0.86 2.88
C ARG A 231 16.20 -2.09 2.61
N PRO A 232 16.12 -3.14 3.45
CA PRO A 232 16.87 -4.38 3.24
C PRO A 232 16.42 -5.06 1.94
N GLY A 233 17.38 -5.58 1.18
CA GLY A 233 17.18 -6.36 -0.04
C GLY A 233 17.37 -7.87 0.18
N SER A 234 17.66 -8.27 1.40
CA SER A 234 17.74 -9.63 1.90
C SER A 234 17.26 -9.65 3.34
N ILE A 235 16.70 -10.77 3.78
CA ILE A 235 16.34 -10.97 5.19
C ILE A 235 17.56 -10.85 6.13
N LEU A 236 18.78 -10.99 5.60
CA LEU A 236 20.04 -10.88 6.35
C LEU A 236 20.45 -9.42 6.62
N ASP A 237 19.89 -8.46 5.91
CA ASP A 237 20.18 -7.02 6.06
C ASP A 237 19.13 -6.32 6.96
N SER A 238 18.16 -7.06 7.49
CA SER A 238 17.09 -6.51 8.32
C SER A 238 17.63 -5.82 9.57
N HIS A 239 17.15 -4.60 9.83
CA HIS A 239 17.55 -3.77 10.98
C HIS A 239 19.03 -3.35 11.00
N ASP A 240 19.70 -3.34 9.86
CA ASP A 240 21.06 -2.84 9.82
C ASP A 240 21.14 -1.34 10.17
N GLU A 241 22.35 -0.88 10.43
CA GLU A 241 22.62 0.48 10.84
C GLU A 241 22.12 1.53 9.81
N LEU A 242 22.25 1.24 8.52
CA LEU A 242 21.87 2.16 7.45
C LEU A 242 20.34 2.33 7.38
N GLN A 243 19.59 1.23 7.49
CA GLN A 243 18.13 1.27 7.55
C GLN A 243 17.63 2.11 8.74
N VAL A 244 18.20 1.87 9.93
CA VAL A 244 17.77 2.57 11.15
C VAL A 244 18.13 4.07 11.09
N GLN A 245 19.30 4.42 10.58
CA GLN A 245 19.70 5.83 10.42
C GLN A 245 18.83 6.59 9.44
N GLU A 246 18.49 5.97 8.30
CA GLU A 246 17.57 6.55 7.35
C GLU A 246 16.21 6.80 8.00
N MET A 247 15.66 5.83 8.72
CA MET A 247 14.36 5.94 9.40
C MET A 247 14.34 7.12 10.39
N ILE A 248 15.44 7.34 11.14
CA ILE A 248 15.58 8.50 12.03
C ILE A 248 15.53 9.82 11.25
N ASN A 249 16.18 9.90 10.09
CA ASN A 249 16.17 11.10 9.26
C ASN A 249 14.78 11.36 8.67
N ILE A 250 14.14 10.32 8.15
CA ILE A 250 12.77 10.39 7.63
C ILE A 250 11.79 10.86 8.72
N ALA A 251 11.90 10.34 9.94
CA ALA A 251 11.08 10.75 11.07
C ALA A 251 11.25 12.25 11.43
N ARG A 252 12.44 12.82 11.24
CA ARG A 252 12.68 14.27 11.43
C ARG A 252 12.06 15.09 10.31
N LEU A 253 12.18 14.64 9.06
CA LEU A 253 11.63 15.33 7.90
C LEU A 253 10.09 15.30 7.92
N SER A 254 9.50 14.17 8.35
CA SER A 254 8.04 14.05 8.46
C SER A 254 7.46 15.11 9.42
N LYS A 255 8.10 15.34 10.57
CA LYS A 255 7.68 16.38 11.52
C LYS A 255 7.67 17.77 10.89
N ARG A 256 8.74 18.12 10.13
CA ARG A 256 8.82 19.42 9.42
C ARG A 256 7.67 19.63 8.44
N ALA A 257 7.31 18.60 7.67
CA ALA A 257 6.23 18.67 6.70
C ALA A 257 4.86 18.80 7.41
N ILE A 258 4.61 17.98 8.44
CA ILE A 258 3.38 18.00 9.24
C ILE A 258 3.19 19.37 9.93
N GLU A 259 4.24 19.98 10.49
CA GLU A 259 4.19 21.32 11.08
C GLU A 259 3.76 22.39 10.08
N LYS A 260 3.95 22.13 8.78
CA LYS A 260 3.57 22.99 7.65
C LYS A 260 2.29 22.55 6.94
N ASP A 261 1.41 21.81 7.59
CA ASP A 261 0.14 21.32 7.03
C ASP A 261 0.29 20.42 5.80
N VAL A 262 1.39 19.71 5.62
CA VAL A 262 1.59 18.70 4.57
C VAL A 262 1.38 17.31 5.15
N GLN A 263 0.50 16.54 4.52
CA GLN A 263 0.26 15.15 4.86
C GLN A 263 1.49 14.29 4.51
N VAL A 264 1.81 13.34 5.38
CA VAL A 264 2.99 12.47 5.22
C VAL A 264 2.63 11.03 5.56
N MET A 265 3.12 10.10 4.77
CA MET A 265 3.32 8.70 5.14
C MET A 265 4.78 8.32 5.00
N ILE A 266 5.21 7.29 5.71
CA ILE A 266 6.61 6.86 5.75
C ILE A 266 6.69 5.43 5.23
N GLU A 267 7.62 5.19 4.29
CA GLU A 267 7.86 3.85 3.76
C GLU A 267 8.74 3.01 4.68
N GLY A 268 8.60 1.70 4.55
CA GLY A 268 9.31 0.72 5.36
C GLY A 268 9.69 -0.55 4.58
N PRO A 269 10.34 -1.51 5.25
CA PRO A 269 11.18 -2.53 4.63
C PRO A 269 10.47 -3.50 3.70
N GLY A 270 11.26 -4.07 2.78
CA GLY A 270 10.82 -5.12 1.86
C GLY A 270 11.18 -6.54 2.29
N HIS A 271 12.36 -6.77 2.91
CA HIS A 271 12.84 -8.09 3.32
C HIS A 271 13.10 -8.12 4.82
N VAL A 272 12.28 -8.87 5.56
CA VAL A 272 12.40 -8.99 7.03
C VAL A 272 12.05 -10.42 7.43
N PRO A 273 12.91 -11.15 8.12
CA PRO A 273 12.58 -12.50 8.57
C PRO A 273 11.37 -12.49 9.51
N LEU A 274 10.54 -13.51 9.44
CA LEU A 274 9.24 -13.56 10.08
C LEU A 274 9.26 -13.16 11.57
N ASN A 275 10.24 -13.63 12.31
CA ASN A 275 10.40 -13.34 13.74
C ASN A 275 10.75 -11.87 14.04
N GLU A 276 11.18 -11.10 13.06
CA GLU A 276 11.60 -9.70 13.22
C GLU A 276 10.55 -8.70 12.71
N VAL A 277 9.54 -9.15 11.95
CA VAL A 277 8.52 -8.27 11.37
C VAL A 277 7.84 -7.41 12.43
N ALA A 278 7.38 -8.01 13.51
CA ALA A 278 6.73 -7.28 14.61
C ALA A 278 7.69 -6.28 15.29
N ALA A 279 8.96 -6.69 15.49
CA ALA A 279 9.98 -5.82 16.09
C ALA A 279 10.27 -4.61 15.17
N ASN A 280 10.33 -4.82 13.84
CA ASN A 280 10.52 -3.76 12.86
C ASN A 280 9.39 -2.70 12.94
N VAL A 281 8.14 -3.15 12.93
CA VAL A 281 6.99 -2.22 13.00
C VAL A 281 7.01 -1.43 14.32
N ARG A 282 7.29 -2.09 15.45
CA ARG A 282 7.38 -1.43 16.76
C ARG A 282 8.52 -0.41 16.82
N LEU A 283 9.69 -0.75 16.26
CA LEU A 283 10.81 0.19 16.15
C LEU A 283 10.42 1.40 15.31
N ALA A 284 9.85 1.18 14.12
CA ALA A 284 9.40 2.24 13.25
C ALA A 284 8.39 3.15 13.97
N LYS A 285 7.32 2.59 14.52
CA LYS A 285 6.29 3.38 15.25
C LYS A 285 6.85 4.12 16.47
N SER A 286 7.90 3.61 17.13
CA SER A 286 8.57 4.33 18.22
C SER A 286 9.30 5.59 17.76
N LEU A 287 9.78 5.62 16.51
CA LEU A 287 10.50 6.74 15.91
C LEU A 287 9.58 7.74 15.23
N ILE A 288 8.59 7.25 14.46
CA ILE A 288 7.69 8.06 13.65
C ILE A 288 6.39 8.46 14.39
N GLY A 289 6.08 7.81 15.52
CA GLY A 289 4.81 8.02 16.23
C GLY A 289 3.63 7.43 15.46
N ASP A 290 2.52 8.18 15.44
CA ASP A 290 1.28 7.78 14.78
C ASP A 290 1.24 8.12 13.26
N VAL A 291 2.33 8.62 12.68
CA VAL A 291 2.40 8.87 11.21
C VAL A 291 2.13 7.56 10.47
N PRO A 292 1.30 7.57 9.40
CA PRO A 292 0.99 6.37 8.65
C PRO A 292 2.24 5.67 8.12
N TYR A 293 2.29 4.34 8.31
CA TYR A 293 3.42 3.52 7.95
C TYR A 293 3.06 2.61 6.78
N TYR A 294 3.86 2.68 5.71
CA TYR A 294 3.66 2.03 4.42
C TYR A 294 4.82 1.07 4.16
N VAL A 295 4.57 -0.24 4.09
CA VAL A 295 5.64 -1.24 3.94
C VAL A 295 5.54 -2.02 2.64
N LEU A 296 6.69 -2.41 2.09
CA LEU A 296 6.81 -3.28 0.92
C LEU A 296 6.81 -4.75 1.37
N GLY A 297 5.67 -5.37 1.42
CA GLY A 297 5.53 -6.74 1.93
C GLY A 297 5.28 -6.77 3.43
N PRO A 298 6.28 -7.17 4.28
CA PRO A 298 7.63 -7.62 3.88
C PRO A 298 7.71 -9.11 3.49
N LEU A 299 8.67 -9.42 2.61
CA LEU A 299 9.03 -10.80 2.30
C LEU A 299 9.73 -11.43 3.52
N VAL A 300 9.23 -12.59 3.94
CA VAL A 300 9.75 -13.30 5.12
C VAL A 300 10.79 -14.35 4.77
N THR A 301 11.08 -14.53 3.49
CA THR A 301 12.10 -15.43 2.93
C THR A 301 12.48 -14.96 1.52
N ASP A 302 13.73 -15.19 1.13
CA ASP A 302 14.28 -14.74 -0.17
C ASP A 302 14.22 -15.83 -1.26
N ILE A 303 13.70 -17.03 -0.96
CA ILE A 303 13.71 -18.16 -1.89
C ILE A 303 12.39 -18.40 -2.62
N ALA A 304 11.43 -17.48 -2.51
CA ALA A 304 10.07 -17.68 -2.98
C ALA A 304 9.80 -17.14 -4.40
N SER A 305 10.83 -17.03 -5.25
CA SER A 305 10.67 -16.54 -6.63
C SER A 305 9.52 -17.22 -7.37
N GLY A 306 8.64 -16.43 -7.99
CA GLY A 306 7.37 -16.88 -8.58
C GLY A 306 6.21 -17.00 -7.58
N HIS A 307 6.50 -16.88 -6.27
CA HIS A 307 5.54 -16.91 -5.18
C HIS A 307 5.77 -15.77 -4.17
N ASP A 308 6.46 -14.71 -4.57
CA ASP A 308 6.80 -13.58 -3.70
C ASP A 308 5.56 -12.91 -3.11
N HIS A 309 4.45 -12.90 -3.84
CA HIS A 309 3.15 -12.44 -3.33
C HIS A 309 2.64 -13.25 -2.13
N ILE A 310 2.97 -14.54 -2.04
CA ILE A 310 2.60 -15.40 -0.89
C ILE A 310 3.56 -15.14 0.27
N ALA A 311 4.88 -15.19 0.02
CA ALA A 311 5.90 -14.97 1.05
C ALA A 311 5.74 -13.61 1.72
N SER A 312 5.45 -12.58 0.92
CA SER A 312 5.26 -11.22 1.42
C SER A 312 3.89 -11.01 2.08
N ALA A 313 2.82 -11.67 1.62
CA ALA A 313 1.52 -11.60 2.28
C ALA A 313 1.56 -12.15 3.71
N ILE A 314 2.42 -13.13 4.00
CA ILE A 314 2.66 -13.63 5.36
C ILE A 314 3.21 -12.50 6.24
N GLY A 315 4.26 -11.82 5.79
CA GLY A 315 4.83 -10.68 6.52
C GLY A 315 3.89 -9.49 6.60
N ALA A 316 3.14 -9.24 5.54
CA ALA A 316 2.13 -8.18 5.48
C ALA A 316 1.04 -8.37 6.52
N ALA A 317 0.54 -9.59 6.72
CA ALA A 317 -0.46 -9.89 7.75
C ALA A 317 0.07 -9.61 9.17
N VAL A 318 1.31 -10.01 9.46
CA VAL A 318 1.97 -9.69 10.73
C VAL A 318 2.18 -8.18 10.88
N SER A 319 2.66 -7.50 9.84
CA SER A 319 2.87 -6.05 9.85
C SER A 319 1.58 -5.28 10.10
N ALA A 320 0.49 -5.65 9.42
CA ALA A 320 -0.82 -5.03 9.60
C ALA A 320 -1.35 -5.24 11.02
N SER A 321 -1.17 -6.42 11.61
CA SER A 321 -1.57 -6.71 12.98
C SER A 321 -0.81 -5.86 14.03
N GLU A 322 0.41 -5.44 13.72
CA GLU A 322 1.26 -4.59 14.57
C GLU A 322 1.08 -3.08 14.31
N GLY A 323 0.21 -2.69 13.36
CA GLY A 323 -0.18 -1.30 13.16
C GLY A 323 0.36 -0.64 11.89
N VAL A 324 0.78 -1.41 10.89
CA VAL A 324 0.99 -0.88 9.53
C VAL A 324 -0.35 -0.45 8.93
N ASP A 325 -0.31 0.65 8.17
CA ASP A 325 -1.50 1.34 7.68
C ASP A 325 -1.74 1.13 6.18
N LEU A 326 -0.65 0.97 5.41
CA LEU A 326 -0.67 0.73 3.96
C LEU A 326 0.33 -0.37 3.61
N LEU A 327 -0.10 -1.32 2.79
CA LEU A 327 0.70 -2.43 2.30
C LEU A 327 1.00 -2.22 0.81
N CYS A 328 2.28 -2.17 0.44
CA CYS A 328 2.69 -2.28 -0.96
C CYS A 328 2.66 -3.75 -1.35
N TYR A 329 1.84 -4.07 -2.34
CA TYR A 329 1.73 -5.45 -2.80
C TYR A 329 2.98 -5.90 -3.55
N LEU A 330 3.20 -7.22 -3.60
CA LEU A 330 4.10 -7.87 -4.54
C LEU A 330 3.32 -8.86 -5.39
N THR A 331 3.86 -9.16 -6.57
CA THR A 331 3.27 -10.06 -7.55
C THR A 331 4.05 -11.37 -7.65
N PRO A 332 3.51 -12.43 -8.30
CA PRO A 332 4.29 -13.61 -8.64
C PRO A 332 5.53 -13.30 -9.48
N SER A 333 5.48 -12.22 -10.26
CA SER A 333 6.56 -11.80 -11.18
C SER A 333 7.67 -11.00 -10.49
N GLU A 334 7.54 -10.67 -9.20
CA GLU A 334 8.55 -9.90 -8.48
C GLU A 334 9.93 -10.56 -8.62
N HIS A 335 10.96 -9.75 -8.83
CA HIS A 335 12.34 -10.20 -9.10
C HIS A 335 12.54 -11.00 -10.40
N LEU A 336 11.49 -11.24 -11.22
CA LEU A 336 11.57 -12.05 -12.43
C LEU A 336 11.22 -11.29 -13.71
N ALA A 337 10.12 -10.52 -13.70
CA ALA A 337 9.61 -9.81 -14.88
C ALA A 337 8.65 -8.69 -14.49
N LEU A 338 8.27 -7.83 -15.46
CA LEU A 338 7.12 -6.95 -15.26
C LEU A 338 5.83 -7.79 -15.11
N PRO A 339 4.96 -7.44 -14.14
CA PRO A 339 3.72 -8.16 -13.95
C PRO A 339 2.75 -7.93 -15.12
N ASN A 340 2.00 -8.96 -15.47
CA ASN A 340 0.83 -8.89 -16.33
C ASN A 340 -0.46 -8.71 -15.49
N GLU A 341 -1.64 -8.68 -16.14
CA GLU A 341 -2.94 -8.52 -15.49
C GLU A 341 -3.24 -9.62 -14.46
N GLU A 342 -2.84 -10.87 -14.74
CA GLU A 342 -3.06 -12.02 -13.83
C GLU A 342 -2.18 -11.92 -12.59
N ASP A 343 -0.92 -11.48 -12.76
CA ASP A 343 0.02 -11.25 -11.66
C ASP A 343 -0.48 -10.14 -10.75
N VAL A 344 -0.96 -9.03 -11.33
CA VAL A 344 -1.57 -7.91 -10.58
C VAL A 344 -2.75 -8.41 -9.74
N LYS A 345 -3.65 -9.19 -10.36
CA LYS A 345 -4.78 -9.79 -9.63
C LYS A 345 -4.31 -10.70 -8.50
N ALA A 346 -3.38 -11.62 -8.77
CA ALA A 346 -2.90 -12.58 -7.79
C ALA A 346 -2.26 -11.89 -6.58
N GLY A 347 -1.38 -10.93 -6.83
CA GLY A 347 -0.75 -10.12 -5.79
C GLY A 347 -1.77 -9.33 -4.96
N LEU A 348 -2.68 -8.62 -5.62
CA LEU A 348 -3.69 -7.81 -4.93
C LEU A 348 -4.60 -8.67 -4.04
N ILE A 349 -5.06 -9.83 -4.51
CA ILE A 349 -5.89 -10.72 -3.71
C ILE A 349 -5.12 -11.25 -2.49
N ALA A 350 -3.86 -11.65 -2.64
CA ALA A 350 -3.03 -12.11 -1.53
C ALA A 350 -2.90 -11.02 -0.45
N TYR A 351 -2.68 -9.78 -0.86
CA TYR A 351 -2.52 -8.66 0.07
C TYR A 351 -3.84 -8.20 0.71
N ARG A 352 -4.96 -8.27 0.00
CA ARG A 352 -6.27 -8.03 0.62
C ARG A 352 -6.60 -9.06 1.70
N ILE A 353 -6.17 -10.32 1.51
CA ILE A 353 -6.28 -11.36 2.54
C ILE A 353 -5.39 -11.00 3.73
N ALA A 354 -4.14 -10.60 3.48
CA ALA A 354 -3.19 -10.22 4.52
C ALA A 354 -3.67 -9.00 5.32
N ALA A 355 -4.15 -7.95 4.65
CA ALA A 355 -4.72 -6.75 5.25
C ALA A 355 -5.91 -7.09 6.15
N HIS A 356 -6.86 -7.88 5.66
CA HIS A 356 -8.01 -8.30 6.45
C HIS A 356 -7.61 -9.16 7.67
N ALA A 357 -6.65 -10.08 7.50
CA ALA A 357 -6.14 -10.88 8.61
C ALA A 357 -5.50 -10.01 9.70
N GLY A 358 -4.73 -8.98 9.33
CA GLY A 358 -4.19 -7.99 10.25
C GLY A 358 -5.28 -7.15 10.92
N ASP A 359 -6.30 -6.74 10.17
CA ASP A 359 -7.42 -5.95 10.68
C ASP A 359 -8.29 -6.73 11.69
N LEU A 360 -8.37 -8.06 11.57
CA LEU A 360 -9.01 -8.90 12.61
C LEU A 360 -8.34 -8.77 13.98
N VAL A 361 -7.06 -8.43 14.02
CA VAL A 361 -6.32 -8.12 15.27
C VAL A 361 -6.48 -6.65 15.62
N LYS A 362 -6.20 -5.75 14.68
CA LYS A 362 -6.15 -4.29 14.87
C LYS A 362 -7.54 -3.66 15.09
N LEU A 363 -8.57 -4.13 14.35
CA LEU A 363 -9.93 -3.58 14.30
C LEU A 363 -11.00 -4.63 14.59
N ARG A 364 -10.74 -5.51 15.52
CA ARG A 364 -11.51 -6.73 15.80
C ARG A 364 -13.02 -6.57 15.64
N ASP A 365 -13.63 -5.61 16.32
CA ASP A 365 -15.10 -5.43 16.37
C ASP A 365 -15.70 -5.00 15.03
N LYS A 366 -14.89 -4.38 14.17
CA LYS A 366 -15.31 -3.97 12.81
C LYS A 366 -15.02 -5.06 11.80
N ALA A 367 -13.80 -5.59 11.78
CA ALA A 367 -13.34 -6.55 10.78
C ALA A 367 -14.07 -7.88 10.86
N ILE A 368 -14.30 -8.42 12.07
CA ILE A 368 -14.94 -9.72 12.32
C ILE A 368 -16.36 -9.83 11.71
N LYS A 369 -17.04 -8.71 11.49
CA LYS A 369 -18.41 -8.71 10.94
C LYS A 369 -18.50 -9.37 9.56
N TRP A 370 -17.43 -9.28 8.76
CA TRP A 370 -17.38 -9.92 7.44
C TRP A 370 -17.25 -11.45 7.58
N ASP A 371 -16.34 -11.93 8.43
CA ASP A 371 -16.16 -13.35 8.72
C ASP A 371 -17.39 -14.00 9.36
N MET A 372 -18.08 -13.26 10.23
CA MET A 372 -19.35 -13.74 10.80
C MET A 372 -20.40 -14.00 9.72
N LYS A 373 -20.57 -13.09 8.75
CA LYS A 373 -21.49 -13.26 7.62
C LYS A 373 -21.11 -14.48 6.77
N MET A 374 -19.81 -14.66 6.49
CA MET A 374 -19.30 -15.82 5.75
C MET A 374 -19.56 -17.12 6.52
N THR A 375 -19.31 -17.13 7.84
CA THR A 375 -19.55 -18.30 8.69
C THR A 375 -21.03 -18.70 8.72
N GLU A 376 -21.92 -17.71 8.78
CA GLU A 376 -23.36 -17.97 8.73
C GLU A 376 -23.78 -18.54 7.37
N ALA A 377 -23.30 -17.98 6.25
CA ALA A 377 -23.54 -18.46 4.92
C ALA A 377 -23.03 -19.91 4.72
N ARG A 378 -21.85 -20.22 5.30
CA ARG A 378 -21.30 -21.60 5.30
C ARG A 378 -22.18 -22.57 6.07
N ARG A 379 -22.65 -22.17 7.26
CA ARG A 379 -23.46 -23.00 8.14
C ARG A 379 -24.80 -23.37 7.50
N THR A 380 -25.35 -22.49 6.67
CA THR A 380 -26.63 -22.70 5.98
C THR A 380 -26.48 -23.26 4.57
N LEU A 381 -25.23 -23.50 4.11
CA LEU A 381 -24.89 -23.88 2.74
C LEU A 381 -25.44 -22.90 1.69
N ASP A 382 -25.52 -21.63 2.04
CA ASP A 382 -25.92 -20.53 1.14
C ASP A 382 -24.74 -20.15 0.25
N TRP A 383 -24.61 -20.86 -0.87
CA TRP A 383 -23.48 -20.67 -1.79
C TRP A 383 -23.49 -19.31 -2.48
N GLU A 384 -24.66 -18.74 -2.76
CA GLU A 384 -24.74 -17.41 -3.36
C GLU A 384 -24.11 -16.37 -2.45
N LYS A 385 -24.45 -16.39 -1.16
CA LYS A 385 -23.82 -15.50 -0.18
C LYS A 385 -22.34 -15.80 0.04
N GLN A 386 -21.95 -17.08 0.11
CA GLN A 386 -20.53 -17.45 0.26
C GLN A 386 -19.68 -16.90 -0.88
N LEU A 387 -20.15 -17.05 -2.13
CA LEU A 387 -19.46 -16.57 -3.31
C LEU A 387 -19.39 -15.03 -3.33
N ALA A 388 -20.51 -14.37 -3.04
CA ALA A 388 -20.58 -12.90 -2.99
C ALA A 388 -19.72 -12.28 -1.87
N LEU A 389 -19.54 -12.98 -0.75
CA LEU A 389 -18.72 -12.53 0.38
C LEU A 389 -17.22 -12.83 0.21
N SER A 390 -16.83 -13.60 -0.81
CA SER A 390 -15.43 -13.96 -1.05
C SER A 390 -14.60 -12.73 -1.46
N ILE A 391 -13.34 -12.68 -1.07
CA ILE A 391 -12.40 -11.63 -1.51
C ILE A 391 -12.16 -11.71 -3.04
N ASP A 392 -12.15 -12.93 -3.62
CA ASP A 392 -12.18 -13.18 -5.06
C ASP A 392 -13.43 -13.98 -5.43
N PRO A 393 -14.57 -13.33 -5.66
CA PRO A 393 -15.82 -14.03 -5.98
C PRO A 393 -15.78 -14.76 -7.33
N GLU A 394 -15.01 -14.26 -8.30
CA GLU A 394 -14.87 -14.87 -9.61
C GLU A 394 -14.15 -16.23 -9.53
N LEU A 395 -13.01 -16.27 -8.81
CA LEU A 395 -12.27 -17.52 -8.59
C LEU A 395 -13.10 -18.51 -7.76
N ALA A 396 -13.75 -18.03 -6.71
CA ALA A 396 -14.61 -18.85 -5.87
C ALA A 396 -15.76 -19.49 -6.68
N ALA A 397 -16.44 -18.71 -7.53
CA ALA A 397 -17.48 -19.20 -8.42
C ALA A 397 -16.93 -20.20 -9.44
N LYS A 398 -15.78 -19.93 -10.07
CA LYS A 398 -15.10 -20.83 -11.00
C LYS A 398 -14.75 -22.18 -10.34
N ILE A 399 -14.28 -22.15 -9.09
CA ILE A 399 -13.99 -23.38 -8.34
C ILE A 399 -15.28 -24.12 -7.98
N HIS A 400 -16.29 -23.42 -7.48
CA HIS A 400 -17.57 -24.01 -7.10
C HIS A 400 -18.27 -24.66 -8.32
N SER A 401 -18.19 -24.06 -9.51
CA SER A 401 -18.80 -24.61 -10.73
C SER A 401 -18.31 -26.02 -11.10
N ARG A 402 -17.12 -26.42 -10.61
CA ARG A 402 -16.60 -27.80 -10.80
C ARG A 402 -17.46 -28.87 -10.13
N THR A 403 -18.32 -28.46 -9.19
CA THR A 403 -19.25 -29.38 -8.52
C THR A 403 -20.40 -29.82 -9.43
N GLY A 404 -20.66 -29.12 -10.53
CA GLY A 404 -21.84 -29.30 -11.38
C GLY A 404 -23.16 -28.83 -10.73
N GLN A 405 -23.07 -28.16 -9.56
CA GLN A 405 -24.24 -27.72 -8.78
C GLN A 405 -24.49 -26.21 -8.99
N HIS A 406 -25.79 -25.88 -9.00
CA HIS A 406 -26.17 -24.45 -9.02
C HIS A 406 -25.99 -23.83 -7.63
N PRO A 407 -25.43 -22.60 -7.52
CA PRO A 407 -25.22 -21.93 -6.21
C PRO A 407 -26.50 -21.73 -5.37
N GLY A 408 -27.66 -21.61 -6.00
CA GLY A 408 -28.95 -21.52 -5.31
C GLY A 408 -29.39 -22.81 -4.59
N ASN A 409 -28.73 -23.95 -4.83
CA ASN A 409 -29.03 -25.20 -4.16
C ASN A 409 -28.23 -25.29 -2.85
N SER A 410 -28.90 -25.40 -1.71
CA SER A 410 -28.28 -25.58 -0.40
C SER A 410 -27.82 -27.04 -0.19
N VAL A 411 -26.94 -27.54 -1.04
CA VAL A 411 -26.38 -28.88 -1.01
C VAL A 411 -24.88 -28.88 -0.72
N PRO A 412 -24.32 -29.93 -0.12
CA PRO A 412 -22.90 -29.99 0.17
C PRO A 412 -22.03 -29.89 -1.10
N CYS A 413 -20.86 -29.28 -0.99
CA CYS A 413 -19.87 -29.35 -2.06
C CYS A 413 -19.24 -30.76 -2.18
N THR A 414 -18.46 -30.95 -3.23
CA THR A 414 -17.81 -32.26 -3.49
C THR A 414 -16.70 -32.63 -2.52
N MET A 415 -16.24 -31.67 -1.63
CA MET A 415 -15.19 -31.96 -0.65
C MET A 415 -15.65 -32.95 0.43
N CYS A 416 -16.84 -32.75 1.02
CA CYS A 416 -17.38 -33.59 2.07
C CYS A 416 -18.52 -34.46 1.57
N GLY A 417 -19.21 -34.07 0.49
CA GLY A 417 -20.36 -34.82 -0.04
C GLY A 417 -21.43 -35.12 1.02
N GLY A 418 -21.88 -36.36 1.11
CA GLY A 418 -22.88 -36.79 2.08
C GLY A 418 -22.43 -36.77 3.55
N ALA A 419 -21.12 -36.59 3.83
CA ALA A 419 -20.57 -36.46 5.15
C ALA A 419 -20.31 -34.95 5.52
N CYS A 420 -21.08 -34.05 4.95
CA CYS A 420 -20.92 -32.62 5.23
C CYS A 420 -21.17 -32.29 6.70
N VAL A 421 -20.17 -31.73 7.37
CA VAL A 421 -20.23 -31.42 8.80
C VAL A 421 -21.38 -30.47 9.17
N TYR A 422 -21.78 -29.60 8.25
CA TYR A 422 -22.91 -28.69 8.44
C TYR A 422 -24.28 -29.39 8.35
N LEU A 423 -24.34 -30.60 7.80
CA LEU A 423 -25.56 -31.42 7.75
C LEU A 423 -25.59 -32.49 8.85
N MET A 424 -24.42 -32.98 9.29
CA MET A 424 -24.35 -34.06 10.27
C MET A 424 -24.79 -33.63 11.68
N LEU A 425 -24.56 -32.37 12.04
CA LEU A 425 -24.87 -31.86 13.40
C LEU A 425 -26.18 -31.05 13.54
N PRO A 426 -26.99 -30.74 12.52
CA PRO A 426 -28.25 -30.01 12.73
C PRO A 426 -29.22 -30.73 13.66
N GLN A 427 -29.15 -32.08 13.73
CA GLN A 427 -29.98 -32.86 14.64
C GLN A 427 -29.67 -32.59 16.13
N GLN A 428 -28.41 -32.37 16.50
CA GLN A 428 -28.02 -32.01 17.86
C GLN A 428 -28.60 -30.64 18.29
N ARG A 429 -28.61 -29.65 17.41
CA ARG A 429 -29.19 -28.32 17.69
C ARG A 429 -30.69 -28.32 17.82
N LYS A 430 -31.36 -29.22 17.11
CA LYS A 430 -32.80 -29.43 17.27
C LYS A 430 -33.11 -30.03 18.65
N TYR A 431 -32.30 -31.00 19.06
CA TYR A 431 -32.38 -31.60 20.39
C TYR A 431 -32.13 -30.58 21.53
N GLU A 432 -31.12 -29.71 21.39
CA GLU A 432 -30.82 -28.68 22.39
C GLU A 432 -31.97 -27.66 22.49
N LYS A 433 -32.53 -27.18 21.36
CA LYS A 433 -33.67 -26.26 21.35
C LYS A 433 -34.95 -26.90 21.88
N GLU A 434 -35.20 -28.16 21.58
CA GLU A 434 -36.34 -28.90 22.13
C GLU A 434 -36.20 -29.14 23.66
N ASN A 435 -35.00 -29.42 24.12
CA ASN A 435 -34.71 -29.55 25.57
C ASN A 435 -34.72 -28.21 26.31
N GLU A 436 -34.25 -27.12 25.71
CA GLU A 436 -34.36 -25.78 26.29
C GLU A 436 -35.82 -25.30 26.38
N SER A 437 -36.67 -25.62 25.40
CA SER A 437 -38.09 -25.32 25.45
C SER A 437 -38.87 -26.15 26.47
N LEU A 438 -38.45 -27.41 26.71
CA LEU A 438 -39.00 -28.28 27.76
C LEU A 438 -38.60 -27.86 29.16
N ASN A 439 -37.38 -27.35 29.34
CA ASN A 439 -36.90 -26.86 30.64
C ASN A 439 -37.39 -25.44 30.99
N GLN A 440 -37.97 -24.70 30.05
CA GLN A 440 -38.61 -23.40 30.27
C GLN A 440 -40.14 -23.52 30.53
N SER A 441 -40.69 -24.69 30.33
CA SER A 441 -42.11 -24.99 30.56
C SER A 441 -42.41 -25.87 31.77
N GLY A 442 -41.42 -26.19 32.61
CA GLY A 442 -41.50 -26.84 33.92
C GLY A 442 -41.04 -25.88 35.00
#